data_e6c2252a68ed60e85c2d6f0dd7fca569
#
_entry.id   e6c2252a68ed60e85c2d6f0dd7fca569
#
_cell.length_a   1.000
_cell.length_b   1.000
_cell.length_c   1.000
_cell.angle_alpha   90.00
_cell.angle_beta   90.00
_cell.angle_gamma   90.00
#
_symmetry.space_group_name_H-M   'P 1'
#
loop_
_entity.id
_entity.type
_entity.pdbx_description
1 polymer ?
#
loop_
_entity_poly.entity_id
_entity_poly.type
_entity_poly.pdbx_seq_one_letter_code
_entity_poly.pdbx_strand_id
1 'polypeptide(L)'
;LFNLSEGNNYCLVPVRPDWHEPSDLLGYISRINGTRYISTDFLKFTLKAICAAVESCDGTEIQWKSTDKIPPFWLCLDEMNLAPVEQYFADFLSILETQNRSEHGYTSDPILKPGLLKQLALSEIEPEKNSLVALWDELFDGTDFDNQEVLCEYFKIHGIPLPINLIVAGTVNMDETTHGFSRKVID
;
A
#
# COMPACT_ATOMS: atom_id res chain seq x y z
N LEU A 1 4.11 10.81 -22.85
CA LEU A 1 4.49 11.57 -21.66
C LEU A 1 3.34 11.46 -20.66
N PHE A 2 3.55 10.70 -19.57
CA PHE A 2 2.58 10.62 -18.48
C PHE A 2 2.64 11.92 -17.70
N ASN A 3 1.53 12.67 -17.64
CA ASN A 3 1.44 13.83 -16.77
C ASN A 3 1.31 13.35 -15.34
N LEU A 4 2.37 13.54 -14.53
CA LEU A 4 2.30 13.33 -13.09
C LEU A 4 1.44 14.44 -12.48
N SER A 5 0.50 14.05 -11.66
CA SER A 5 -0.38 14.97 -10.92
C SER A 5 -0.42 14.54 -9.47
N GLU A 6 -0.07 15.46 -8.58
CA GLU A 6 -0.14 15.25 -7.13
C GLU A 6 -1.54 14.77 -6.73
N GLY A 7 -1.59 13.72 -5.90
CA GLY A 7 -2.84 13.12 -5.45
C GLY A 7 -3.60 12.28 -6.51
N ASN A 8 -3.17 12.29 -7.77
CA ASN A 8 -3.75 11.42 -8.81
C ASN A 8 -2.86 10.20 -9.06
N ASN A 9 -1.74 10.35 -9.76
CA ASN A 9 -0.79 9.28 -10.05
C ASN A 9 0.63 9.57 -9.54
N TYR A 10 0.78 10.58 -8.70
CA TYR A 10 1.99 10.94 -7.97
C TYR A 10 1.65 11.23 -6.51
N CYS A 11 2.46 10.69 -5.61
CA CYS A 11 2.36 10.93 -4.17
C CYS A 11 3.76 11.15 -3.60
N LEU A 12 3.95 12.24 -2.84
CA LEU A 12 5.15 12.51 -2.07
C LEU A 12 4.89 12.16 -0.61
N VAL A 13 5.67 11.26 -0.06
CA VAL A 13 5.60 10.83 1.34
C VAL A 13 6.87 11.26 2.06
N PRO A 14 6.83 12.29 2.92
CA PRO A 14 7.99 12.70 3.68
C PRO A 14 8.30 11.66 4.76
N VAL A 15 9.53 11.16 4.75
CA VAL A 15 10.02 10.25 5.78
C VAL A 15 10.35 11.07 7.04
N ARG A 16 9.97 10.53 8.19
CA ARG A 16 10.20 11.21 9.47
C ARG A 16 11.35 10.54 10.22
N PRO A 17 12.15 11.31 10.98
CA PRO A 17 13.32 10.76 11.69
C PRO A 17 12.95 9.77 12.81
N ASP A 18 11.67 9.74 13.21
CA ASP A 18 11.14 8.82 14.22
C ASP A 18 10.62 7.50 13.65
N TRP A 19 10.75 7.26 12.34
CA TRP A 19 10.36 5.99 11.72
C TRP A 19 11.35 4.88 12.04
N HIS A 20 10.84 3.78 12.63
CA HIS A 20 11.67 2.63 13.04
C HIS A 20 11.04 1.27 12.73
N GLU A 21 9.78 1.25 12.32
CA GLU A 21 9.02 0.02 12.10
C GLU A 21 8.27 0.05 10.76
N PRO A 22 8.01 -1.10 10.13
CA PRO A 22 7.20 -1.18 8.91
C PRO A 22 5.80 -0.54 9.06
N SER A 23 5.29 -0.50 10.28
CA SER A 23 4.02 0.17 10.61
C SER A 23 4.05 1.68 10.36
N ASP A 24 5.20 2.33 10.39
CA ASP A 24 5.34 3.75 10.08
C ASP A 24 5.04 4.04 8.60
N LEU A 25 5.36 3.09 7.72
CA LEU A 25 5.09 3.17 6.29
C LEU A 25 3.70 2.63 5.94
N LEU A 26 3.35 1.45 6.46
CA LEU A 26 2.15 0.71 6.03
C LEU A 26 0.90 1.05 6.85
N GLY A 27 1.09 1.57 8.07
CA GLY A 27 0.02 1.78 9.04
C GLY A 27 -0.04 0.69 10.12
N TYR A 28 -0.90 0.89 11.11
CA TYR A 28 -0.96 0.03 12.29
C TYR A 28 -2.36 -0.04 12.91
N ILE A 29 -2.57 -1.06 13.73
CA ILE A 29 -3.79 -1.15 14.56
C ILE A 29 -3.62 -0.33 15.83
N SER A 30 -4.42 0.72 15.98
CA SER A 30 -4.61 1.45 17.22
C SER A 30 -5.73 0.83 18.04
N ARG A 31 -5.52 0.74 19.38
CA ARG A 31 -6.54 0.28 20.33
C ARG A 31 -7.00 1.40 21.27
N ILE A 32 -6.60 2.62 20.98
CA ILE A 32 -7.03 3.82 21.73
C ILE A 32 -8.44 4.18 21.24
N ASN A 33 -9.40 4.20 22.15
CA ASN A 33 -10.83 4.46 21.83
C ASN A 33 -11.45 3.45 20.84
N GLY A 34 -11.15 2.17 21.02
CA GLY A 34 -11.59 1.10 20.13
C GLY A 34 -10.49 0.63 19.18
N THR A 35 -10.68 -0.55 18.63
CA THR A 35 -9.73 -1.10 17.66
C THR A 35 -9.97 -0.50 16.30
N ARG A 36 -9.01 0.19 15.71
CA ARG A 36 -9.07 0.73 14.36
C ARG A 36 -7.71 0.62 13.66
N TYR A 37 -7.72 0.52 12.36
CA TYR A 37 -6.50 0.64 11.59
C TYR A 37 -6.22 2.11 11.27
N ILE A 38 -5.01 2.56 11.50
CA ILE A 38 -4.54 3.90 11.12
C ILE A 38 -3.77 3.71 9.82
N SER A 39 -4.37 4.14 8.72
CA SER A 39 -3.78 4.05 7.40
C SER A 39 -2.78 5.19 7.16
N THR A 40 -1.91 5.00 6.20
CA THR A 40 -0.91 5.99 5.77
C THR A 40 -1.19 6.44 4.32
N ASP A 41 -0.63 7.56 3.93
CA ASP A 41 -0.73 8.03 2.52
C ASP A 41 -0.11 7.03 1.56
N PHE A 42 0.94 6.32 1.99
CA PHE A 42 1.52 5.20 1.24
C PHE A 42 0.48 4.12 0.92
N LEU A 43 -0.26 3.66 1.94
CA LEU A 43 -1.25 2.60 1.77
C LEU A 43 -2.45 3.06 0.93
N LYS A 44 -2.95 4.29 1.18
CA LYS A 44 -4.04 4.89 0.40
C LYS A 44 -3.67 5.01 -1.07
N PHE A 45 -2.48 5.51 -1.35
CA PHE A 45 -1.98 5.66 -2.71
C PHE A 45 -1.76 4.30 -3.40
N THR A 46 -1.30 3.30 -2.65
CA THR A 46 -1.16 1.93 -3.15
C THR A 46 -2.51 1.35 -3.56
N LEU A 47 -3.56 1.53 -2.76
CA LEU A 47 -4.90 1.08 -3.14
C LEU A 47 -5.42 1.80 -4.39
N LYS A 48 -5.17 3.09 -4.50
CA LYS A 48 -5.53 3.87 -5.68
C LYS A 48 -4.84 3.32 -6.95
N ALA A 49 -3.58 2.92 -6.84
CA ALA A 49 -2.85 2.26 -7.93
C ALA A 49 -3.48 0.90 -8.29
N ILE A 50 -3.91 0.10 -7.31
CA ILE A 50 -4.64 -1.16 -7.54
C ILE A 50 -5.93 -0.88 -8.32
N CYS A 51 -6.78 0.04 -7.85
CA CYS A 51 -8.05 0.38 -8.50
C CYS A 51 -7.85 0.80 -9.96
N ALA A 52 -6.78 1.54 -10.25
CA ALA A 52 -6.45 1.96 -11.62
C ALA A 52 -5.99 0.79 -12.51
N ALA A 53 -5.40 -0.25 -11.93
CA ALA A 53 -4.84 -1.40 -12.64
C ALA A 53 -5.83 -2.57 -12.80
N VAL A 54 -6.84 -2.68 -11.94
CA VAL A 54 -7.84 -3.75 -11.99
C VAL A 54 -8.80 -3.52 -13.15
N GLU A 55 -9.01 -4.55 -13.98
CA GLU A 55 -10.04 -4.57 -15.02
C GLU A 55 -11.36 -5.10 -14.47
N SER A 56 -11.30 -6.22 -13.74
CA SER A 56 -12.46 -6.81 -13.06
C SER A 56 -12.01 -7.65 -11.86
N CYS A 57 -12.95 -7.91 -10.97
CA CYS A 57 -12.76 -8.79 -9.83
C CYS A 57 -14.08 -9.55 -9.60
N ASP A 58 -14.01 -10.85 -9.31
CA ASP A 58 -15.18 -11.68 -8.98
C ASP A 58 -15.23 -12.07 -7.49
N GLY A 59 -14.33 -11.51 -6.67
CA GLY A 59 -14.19 -11.81 -5.24
C GLY A 59 -13.22 -12.97 -4.95
N THR A 60 -12.84 -13.75 -5.95
CA THR A 60 -11.88 -14.86 -5.83
C THR A 60 -10.59 -14.59 -6.60
N GLU A 61 -10.68 -13.88 -7.71
CA GLU A 61 -9.56 -13.55 -8.57
C GLU A 61 -9.64 -12.09 -9.07
N ILE A 62 -8.48 -11.44 -9.19
CA ILE A 62 -8.33 -10.14 -9.82
C ILE A 62 -7.85 -10.33 -11.25
N GLN A 63 -8.58 -9.76 -12.20
CA GLN A 63 -8.14 -9.60 -13.57
C GLN A 63 -7.48 -8.22 -13.72
N TRP A 64 -6.21 -8.22 -14.08
CA TRP A 64 -5.46 -6.98 -14.30
C TRP A 64 -5.64 -6.51 -15.75
N LYS A 65 -5.78 -5.21 -15.94
CA LYS A 65 -5.73 -4.60 -17.28
C LYS A 65 -4.45 -4.98 -18.00
N SER A 66 -4.48 -4.98 -19.33
CA SER A 66 -3.24 -5.16 -20.12
C SER A 66 -2.24 -4.04 -19.82
N THR A 67 -0.96 -4.37 -19.84
CA THR A 67 0.13 -3.49 -19.36
C THR A 67 0.18 -2.13 -20.09
N ASP A 68 -0.25 -2.09 -21.36
CA ASP A 68 -0.35 -0.87 -22.15
C ASP A 68 -1.48 0.08 -21.72
N LYS A 69 -2.44 -0.42 -20.95
CA LYS A 69 -3.59 0.35 -20.46
C LYS A 69 -3.47 0.74 -18.99
N ILE A 70 -2.48 0.20 -18.28
CA ILE A 70 -2.30 0.48 -16.85
C ILE A 70 -1.47 1.77 -16.68
N PRO A 71 -2.03 2.84 -16.08
CA PRO A 71 -1.26 4.03 -15.80
C PRO A 71 -0.21 3.77 -14.70
N PRO A 72 1.02 4.26 -14.84
CA PRO A 72 2.01 4.19 -13.78
C PRO A 72 1.64 5.13 -12.64
N PHE A 73 1.84 4.66 -11.41
CA PHE A 73 1.70 5.41 -10.18
C PHE A 73 3.08 5.59 -9.55
N TRP A 74 3.46 6.82 -9.25
CA TRP A 74 4.75 7.20 -8.72
C TRP A 74 4.62 7.63 -7.26
N LEU A 75 5.25 6.89 -6.38
CA LEU A 75 5.35 7.22 -4.97
C LEU A 75 6.80 7.60 -4.68
N CYS A 76 7.00 8.80 -4.17
CA CYS A 76 8.31 9.30 -3.78
C CYS A 76 8.41 9.37 -2.26
N LEU A 77 9.36 8.64 -1.68
CA LEU A 77 9.74 8.79 -0.28
C LEU A 77 10.76 9.93 -0.20
N ASP A 78 10.36 11.04 0.39
CA ASP A 78 11.24 12.21 0.48
C ASP A 78 12.17 12.08 1.68
N GLU A 79 13.47 12.34 1.44
CA GLU A 79 14.53 12.15 2.43
C GLU A 79 14.54 10.76 3.08
N MET A 80 14.43 9.69 2.27
CA MET A 80 14.22 8.34 2.78
C MET A 80 15.31 7.86 3.75
N ASN A 81 16.49 8.43 3.73
CA ASN A 81 17.58 8.13 4.67
C ASN A 81 17.60 9.00 5.94
N LEU A 82 16.55 9.78 6.18
CA LEU A 82 16.36 10.51 7.44
C LEU A 82 16.06 9.53 8.61
N ALA A 83 15.52 8.38 8.31
CA ALA A 83 15.31 7.25 9.22
C ALA A 83 16.05 5.99 8.70
N PRO A 84 16.28 4.97 9.55
CA PRO A 84 16.91 3.72 9.11
C PRO A 84 16.02 2.96 8.11
N VAL A 85 16.35 3.04 6.81
CA VAL A 85 15.55 2.46 5.71
C VAL A 85 15.31 0.97 5.91
N GLU A 86 16.32 0.23 6.37
CA GLU A 86 16.26 -1.20 6.61
C GLU A 86 15.25 -1.60 7.70
N GLN A 87 14.79 -0.65 8.50
CA GLN A 87 13.81 -0.91 9.55
C GLN A 87 12.39 -0.65 9.04
N TYR A 88 12.07 0.57 8.65
CA TYR A 88 10.71 0.92 8.26
C TYR A 88 10.31 0.37 6.88
N PHE A 89 11.27 0.09 6.01
CA PHE A 89 11.04 -0.38 4.65
C PHE A 89 11.23 -1.90 4.49
N ALA A 90 11.61 -2.61 5.56
CA ALA A 90 11.94 -4.05 5.52
C ALA A 90 10.84 -4.94 4.97
N ASP A 91 9.60 -4.77 5.44
CA ASP A 91 8.47 -5.58 4.99
C ASP A 91 8.15 -5.30 3.52
N PHE A 92 8.21 -4.04 3.10
CA PHE A 92 7.98 -3.68 1.71
C PHE A 92 9.04 -4.29 0.77
N LEU A 93 10.33 -4.23 1.13
CA LEU A 93 11.41 -4.87 0.36
C LEU A 93 11.20 -6.37 0.26
N SER A 94 10.77 -7.01 1.35
CA SER A 94 10.48 -8.45 1.34
C SER A 94 9.32 -8.80 0.41
N ILE A 95 8.28 -7.97 0.36
CA ILE A 95 7.13 -8.15 -0.54
C ILE A 95 7.55 -7.92 -2.00
N LEU A 96 8.42 -6.94 -2.29
CA LEU A 96 8.96 -6.73 -3.63
C LEU A 96 9.65 -7.98 -4.18
N GLU A 97 10.36 -8.73 -3.34
CA GLU A 97 11.04 -9.98 -3.73
C GLU A 97 10.04 -11.11 -4.09
N THR A 98 8.79 -11.03 -3.66
CA THR A 98 7.76 -12.05 -3.94
C THR A 98 6.99 -11.79 -5.23
N GLN A 99 7.24 -10.67 -5.90
CA GLN A 99 6.58 -10.34 -7.15
C GLN A 99 6.86 -11.41 -8.22
N ASN A 100 5.81 -11.96 -8.78
CA ASN A 100 5.90 -12.92 -9.87
C ASN A 100 5.02 -12.48 -11.04
N ARG A 101 5.64 -12.42 -12.22
CA ARG A 101 4.96 -12.16 -13.49
C ARG A 101 5.04 -13.41 -14.36
N SER A 102 3.91 -13.99 -14.65
CA SER A 102 3.79 -15.18 -15.49
C SER A 102 2.78 -14.94 -16.62
N GLU A 103 2.67 -15.91 -17.52
CA GLU A 103 1.60 -15.92 -18.53
C GLU A 103 0.19 -15.98 -17.92
N HIS A 104 0.10 -16.40 -16.66
CA HIS A 104 -1.15 -16.49 -15.90
C HIS A 104 -1.47 -15.23 -15.08
N GLY A 105 -0.66 -14.18 -15.19
CA GLY A 105 -0.89 -12.91 -14.52
C GLY A 105 0.22 -12.49 -13.56
N TYR A 106 -0.12 -11.53 -12.72
CA TYR A 106 0.76 -10.93 -11.73
C TYR A 106 0.32 -11.29 -10.31
N THR A 107 1.25 -11.68 -9.47
CA THR A 107 1.03 -11.98 -8.05
C THR A 107 2.13 -11.38 -7.19
N SER A 108 1.82 -11.09 -5.94
CA SER A 108 2.77 -10.72 -4.87
C SER A 108 2.23 -11.17 -3.52
N ASP A 109 3.10 -11.25 -2.53
CA ASP A 109 2.63 -11.32 -1.14
C ASP A 109 1.85 -10.04 -0.77
N PRO A 110 0.87 -10.14 0.11
CA PRO A 110 0.05 -9.00 0.47
C PRO A 110 0.78 -8.03 1.42
N ILE A 111 0.65 -6.72 1.14
CA ILE A 111 1.10 -5.64 2.02
C ILE A 111 0.25 -5.54 3.29
N LEU A 112 -1.06 -5.83 3.19
CA LEU A 112 -1.92 -6.08 4.33
C LEU A 112 -2.42 -7.52 4.30
N LYS A 113 -2.06 -8.28 5.33
CA LYS A 113 -2.37 -9.71 5.42
C LYS A 113 -3.85 -9.97 5.74
N PRO A 114 -4.45 -11.06 5.22
CA PRO A 114 -5.85 -11.40 5.47
C PRO A 114 -6.18 -11.54 6.97
N GLY A 115 -5.23 -12.02 7.77
CA GLY A 115 -5.41 -12.17 9.22
C GLY A 115 -5.67 -10.85 9.94
N LEU A 116 -5.00 -9.77 9.50
CA LEU A 116 -5.24 -8.41 10.02
C LEU A 116 -6.64 -7.92 9.63
N LEU A 117 -7.03 -8.10 8.38
CA LEU A 117 -8.36 -7.68 7.91
C LEU A 117 -9.49 -8.44 8.62
N LYS A 118 -9.30 -9.74 8.88
CA LYS A 118 -10.24 -10.54 9.68
C LYS A 118 -10.34 -10.04 11.12
N GLN A 119 -9.23 -9.65 11.74
CA GLN A 119 -9.24 -9.07 13.08
C GLN A 119 -10.04 -7.77 13.13
N LEU A 120 -9.88 -6.89 12.12
CA LEU A 120 -10.64 -5.63 12.03
C LEU A 120 -12.13 -5.88 11.80
N ALA A 121 -12.49 -6.91 11.02
CA ALA A 121 -13.89 -7.28 10.79
C ALA A 121 -14.63 -7.71 12.07
N LEU A 122 -13.91 -8.24 13.05
CA LEU A 122 -14.46 -8.67 14.35
C LEU A 122 -14.47 -7.54 15.40
N SER A 123 -13.93 -6.37 15.07
CA SER A 123 -13.79 -5.23 15.98
C SER A 123 -14.83 -4.16 15.68
N GLU A 124 -15.76 -3.92 16.58
CA GLU A 124 -16.76 -2.87 16.46
C GLU A 124 -16.20 -1.53 16.94
N ILE A 125 -16.51 -0.46 16.21
CA ILE A 125 -16.18 0.93 16.59
C ILE A 125 -17.45 1.66 17.01
N GLU A 126 -18.56 1.42 16.29
CA GLU A 126 -19.88 2.03 16.47
C GLU A 126 -20.94 0.97 16.22
N PRO A 127 -22.19 1.15 16.69
CA PRO A 127 -23.28 0.29 16.30
C PRO A 127 -23.36 0.17 14.77
N GLU A 128 -23.34 -1.06 14.26
CA GLU A 128 -23.42 -1.38 12.82
C GLU A 128 -22.18 -1.03 11.98
N LYS A 129 -21.11 -0.48 12.56
CA LYS A 129 -19.87 -0.17 11.86
C LYS A 129 -18.67 -0.85 12.53
N ASN A 130 -18.07 -1.83 11.86
CA ASN A 130 -16.82 -2.43 12.32
C ASN A 130 -15.58 -1.69 11.78
N SER A 131 -14.43 -2.00 12.38
CA SER A 131 -13.15 -1.36 12.04
C SER A 131 -12.72 -1.59 10.60
N LEU A 132 -13.13 -2.70 9.99
CA LEU A 132 -12.82 -3.01 8.60
C LEU A 132 -13.61 -2.11 7.63
N VAL A 133 -14.90 -1.88 7.90
CA VAL A 133 -15.71 -0.96 7.09
C VAL A 133 -15.13 0.45 7.14
N ALA A 134 -14.73 0.90 8.34
CA ALA A 134 -14.08 2.21 8.48
C ALA A 134 -12.78 2.31 7.71
N LEU A 135 -11.98 1.24 7.66
CA LEU A 135 -10.76 1.17 6.85
C LEU A 135 -11.09 1.25 5.35
N TRP A 136 -12.11 0.52 4.88
CA TRP A 136 -12.51 0.57 3.47
C TRP A 136 -12.99 1.97 3.07
N ASP A 137 -13.84 2.60 3.88
CA ASP A 137 -14.29 3.98 3.65
C ASP A 137 -13.08 4.93 3.47
N GLU A 138 -12.06 4.75 4.30
CA GLU A 138 -10.86 5.60 4.24
C GLU A 138 -9.95 5.29 3.04
N LEU A 139 -9.76 4.02 2.72
CA LEU A 139 -8.87 3.60 1.63
C LEU A 139 -9.45 3.84 0.24
N PHE A 140 -10.78 3.72 0.09
CA PHE A 140 -11.45 3.96 -1.18
C PHE A 140 -11.87 5.42 -1.38
N ASP A 141 -11.67 6.28 -0.37
CA ASP A 141 -11.96 7.71 -0.50
C ASP A 141 -11.17 8.32 -1.68
N GLY A 142 -11.89 9.02 -2.55
CA GLY A 142 -11.32 9.62 -3.77
C GLY A 142 -10.85 8.62 -4.83
N THR A 143 -11.26 7.34 -4.76
CA THR A 143 -11.08 6.36 -5.84
C THR A 143 -12.33 6.30 -6.73
N ASP A 144 -12.11 6.20 -8.03
CA ASP A 144 -13.18 6.03 -9.03
C ASP A 144 -13.21 4.54 -9.47
N PHE A 145 -13.75 3.68 -8.59
CA PHE A 145 -13.85 2.24 -8.83
C PHE A 145 -15.24 1.72 -8.45
N ASP A 146 -16.01 1.26 -9.43
CA ASP A 146 -17.43 0.93 -9.27
C ASP A 146 -17.72 -0.34 -8.45
N ASN A 147 -16.80 -1.31 -8.41
CA ASN A 147 -17.02 -2.62 -7.77
C ASN A 147 -16.22 -2.77 -6.46
N GLN A 148 -16.22 -1.74 -5.62
CA GLN A 148 -15.45 -1.73 -4.36
C GLN A 148 -15.79 -2.92 -3.45
N GLU A 149 -17.08 -3.27 -3.32
CA GLU A 149 -17.52 -4.38 -2.46
C GLU A 149 -16.88 -5.72 -2.85
N VAL A 150 -16.85 -6.03 -4.14
CA VAL A 150 -16.26 -7.28 -4.64
C VAL A 150 -14.75 -7.31 -4.42
N LEU A 151 -14.09 -6.18 -4.59
CA LEU A 151 -12.66 -6.05 -4.33
C LEU A 151 -12.35 -6.17 -2.82
N CYS A 152 -13.21 -5.64 -1.94
CA CYS A 152 -13.12 -5.84 -0.50
C CYS A 152 -13.24 -7.31 -0.09
N GLU A 153 -14.16 -8.08 -0.71
CA GLU A 153 -14.26 -9.52 -0.46
C GLU A 153 -12.99 -10.27 -0.88
N TYR A 154 -12.43 -9.93 -2.03
CA TYR A 154 -11.14 -10.48 -2.44
C TYR A 154 -10.05 -10.20 -1.40
N PHE A 155 -9.93 -8.94 -0.92
CA PHE A 155 -8.92 -8.56 0.06
C PHE A 155 -9.09 -9.26 1.41
N LYS A 156 -10.32 -9.54 1.85
CA LYS A 156 -10.57 -10.32 3.08
C LYS A 156 -9.99 -11.72 3.01
N ILE A 157 -9.96 -12.30 1.81
CA ILE A 157 -9.50 -13.68 1.57
C ILE A 157 -7.99 -13.70 1.32
N HIS A 158 -7.48 -12.81 0.48
CA HIS A 158 -6.12 -12.84 -0.07
C HIS A 158 -5.19 -11.78 0.52
N GLY A 159 -5.75 -10.75 1.19
CA GLY A 159 -5.01 -9.55 1.59
C GLY A 159 -4.92 -8.53 0.45
N ILE A 160 -4.34 -7.37 0.74
CA ILE A 160 -4.12 -6.31 -0.25
C ILE A 160 -2.77 -6.57 -0.92
N PRO A 161 -2.71 -6.91 -2.22
CA PRO A 161 -1.46 -7.19 -2.92
C PRO A 161 -0.68 -5.89 -3.22
N LEU A 162 0.59 -6.02 -3.58
CA LEU A 162 1.34 -4.93 -4.18
C LEU A 162 0.89 -4.74 -5.64
N PRO A 163 0.52 -3.54 -6.09
CA PRO A 163 0.07 -3.34 -7.45
C PRO A 163 1.22 -3.35 -8.47
N ILE A 164 0.93 -3.86 -9.66
CA ILE A 164 1.90 -4.00 -10.77
C ILE A 164 2.43 -2.67 -11.30
N ASN A 165 1.68 -1.59 -11.09
CA ASN A 165 1.91 -0.25 -11.64
C ASN A 165 2.46 0.76 -10.62
N LEU A 166 2.77 0.32 -9.40
CA LEU A 166 3.37 1.18 -8.39
C LEU A 166 4.89 1.23 -8.58
N ILE A 167 5.40 2.42 -8.77
CA ILE A 167 6.84 2.72 -8.83
C ILE A 167 7.18 3.51 -7.59
N VAL A 168 8.05 2.94 -6.75
CA VAL A 168 8.53 3.62 -5.54
C VAL A 168 9.94 4.15 -5.82
N ALA A 169 10.12 5.43 -5.56
CA ALA A 169 11.40 6.11 -5.64
C ALA A 169 11.68 6.81 -4.31
N GLY A 170 12.92 7.14 -4.03
CA GLY A 170 13.29 7.91 -2.84
C GLY A 170 14.30 8.99 -3.16
N THR A 171 14.15 10.14 -2.51
CA THR A 171 15.21 11.13 -2.44
C THR A 171 16.10 10.85 -1.24
N VAL A 172 17.37 11.19 -1.35
CA VAL A 172 18.34 11.01 -0.27
C VAL A 172 19.13 12.28 -0.07
N ASN A 173 19.38 12.57 1.19
CA ASN A 173 20.30 13.62 1.57
C ASN A 173 21.63 12.98 2.02
N MET A 174 22.75 13.44 1.50
CA MET A 174 24.07 12.87 1.75
C MET A 174 24.83 13.64 2.86
N ASP A 175 24.09 14.18 3.83
CA ASP A 175 24.69 14.85 4.99
C ASP A 175 25.28 13.85 5.98
N GLU A 176 26.23 14.30 6.81
CA GLU A 176 26.89 13.46 7.82
C GLU A 176 25.96 12.89 8.89
N THR A 177 24.75 13.44 9.02
CA THR A 177 23.74 13.06 10.02
C THR A 177 22.72 12.03 9.51
N THR A 178 22.80 11.64 8.25
CA THR A 178 21.85 10.72 7.62
C THR A 178 22.32 9.27 7.69
N HIS A 179 21.36 8.34 7.60
CA HIS A 179 21.65 6.90 7.61
C HIS A 179 22.18 6.44 6.24
N GLY A 180 23.22 5.59 6.27
CA GLY A 180 23.71 4.92 5.06
C GLY A 180 22.77 3.79 4.61
N PHE A 181 22.83 3.43 3.32
CA PHE A 181 22.06 2.32 2.78
C PHE A 181 22.82 1.01 2.84
N SER A 182 22.13 -0.07 3.16
CA SER A 182 22.62 -1.41 2.91
C SER A 182 22.56 -1.76 1.41
N ARG A 183 23.30 -2.81 1.01
CA ARG A 183 23.26 -3.29 -0.38
C ARG A 183 21.85 -3.69 -0.82
N LYS A 184 21.06 -4.27 0.09
CA LYS A 184 19.68 -4.70 -0.20
C LYS A 184 18.74 -3.56 -0.63
N VAL A 185 19.02 -2.33 -0.21
CA VAL A 185 18.24 -1.15 -0.58
C VAL A 185 18.71 -0.54 -1.89
N ILE A 186 19.98 -0.74 -2.25
CA ILE A 186 20.62 -0.13 -3.43
C ILE A 186 20.42 -1.00 -4.68
N ASP A 187 20.40 -2.31 -4.52
CA ASP A 187 20.24 -3.32 -5.59
C ASP A 187 18.77 -3.43 -6.04
#